data_88b530def85be03f3ed805ce281bd801
#
_entry.id   88b530def85be03f3ed805ce281bd801
#
_cell.length_a   1.000
_cell.length_b   1.000
_cell.length_c   1.000
_cell.angle_alpha   90.00
_cell.angle_beta   90.00
_cell.angle_gamma   90.00
#
_symmetry.space_group_name_H-M   'P 1'
#
loop_
_entity.id
_entity.type
_entity.pdbx_description
1 polymer ?
#
loop_
_entity_poly.entity_id
_entity_poly.type
_entity_poly.pdbx_seq_one_letter_code
_entity_poly.pdbx_strand_id
1 'polypeptide(L)'
;MIKDLFEKLKIVLFTKRCRVCGEVVCFDEDYCEDCSTLPVIEKPICPKCGCRKAECVCKKYKRETEYKAVIAPFYYKNSVSKGILNMKMNEMPRLSEFYGEAVASAVQSHYETEAFDFITFVPMRRSDLADRGFNQA
;
A
#
# COMPACT_ATOMS: atom_id res chain seq x y z
N MET A 1 -31.81 -23.53 9.20
CA MET A 1 -32.59 -22.27 9.35
C MET A 1 -31.96 -21.26 10.27
N ILE A 2 -31.67 -21.54 11.56
CA ILE A 2 -31.02 -20.56 12.48
C ILE A 2 -29.58 -20.26 12.09
N LYS A 3 -28.78 -21.24 11.70
CA LYS A 3 -27.39 -21.03 11.23
C LYS A 3 -27.34 -20.18 9.96
N ASP A 4 -28.22 -20.38 9.02
CA ASP A 4 -28.32 -19.64 7.78
C ASP A 4 -28.72 -18.17 8.02
N LEU A 5 -29.62 -17.92 8.97
CA LEU A 5 -29.98 -16.57 9.40
C LEU A 5 -28.81 -15.87 10.09
N PHE A 6 -28.03 -16.61 10.89
CA PHE A 6 -26.83 -16.04 11.58
C PHE A 6 -25.73 -15.69 10.61
N GLU A 7 -25.49 -16.49 9.56
CA GLU A 7 -24.52 -16.17 8.51
C GLU A 7 -24.96 -14.95 7.68
N LYS A 8 -26.24 -14.86 7.33
CA LYS A 8 -26.79 -13.68 6.65
C LYS A 8 -26.67 -12.41 7.51
N LEU A 9 -26.90 -12.53 8.82
CA LEU A 9 -26.76 -11.42 9.76
C LEU A 9 -25.31 -10.97 9.88
N LYS A 10 -24.34 -11.89 9.89
CA LYS A 10 -22.90 -11.55 9.87
C LYS A 10 -22.53 -10.76 8.61
N ILE A 11 -23.00 -11.17 7.44
CA ILE A 11 -22.73 -10.48 6.16
C ILE A 11 -23.24 -9.04 6.20
N VAL A 12 -24.41 -8.81 6.79
CA VAL A 12 -25.02 -7.47 6.92
C VAL A 12 -24.28 -6.61 7.94
N LEU A 13 -23.88 -7.20 9.08
CA LEU A 13 -23.22 -6.46 10.16
C LEU A 13 -21.72 -6.26 9.95
N PHE A 14 -21.06 -7.18 9.26
CA PHE A 14 -19.62 -7.17 9.01
C PHE A 14 -19.35 -7.19 7.51
N THR A 15 -19.58 -6.07 6.86
CA THR A 15 -19.30 -5.90 5.42
C THR A 15 -17.82 -6.12 5.14
N LYS A 16 -17.51 -7.07 4.23
CA LYS A 16 -16.15 -7.27 3.74
C LYS A 16 -15.72 -6.09 2.88
N ARG A 17 -14.46 -5.73 2.97
CA ARG A 17 -13.92 -4.60 2.25
C ARG A 17 -12.68 -4.98 1.46
N CYS A 18 -12.53 -4.38 0.31
CA CYS A 18 -11.36 -4.53 -0.55
C CYS A 18 -10.07 -4.24 0.22
N ARG A 19 -9.09 -5.15 0.13
CA ARG A 19 -7.80 -5.02 0.83
C ARG A 19 -6.96 -3.84 0.31
N VAL A 20 -7.21 -3.35 -0.89
CA VAL A 20 -6.46 -2.24 -1.50
C VAL A 20 -7.10 -0.89 -1.22
N CYS A 21 -8.38 -0.70 -1.56
CA CYS A 21 -9.02 0.61 -1.49
C CYS A 21 -10.02 0.78 -0.35
N GLY A 22 -10.45 -0.32 0.31
CA GLY A 22 -11.41 -0.26 1.41
C GLY A 22 -12.88 -0.19 0.99
N GLU A 23 -13.20 -0.24 -0.32
CA GLU A 23 -14.57 -0.34 -0.80
C GLU A 23 -15.24 -1.64 -0.32
N VAL A 24 -16.56 -1.61 -0.19
CA VAL A 24 -17.33 -2.82 0.14
C VAL A 24 -17.26 -3.79 -1.04
N VAL A 25 -17.00 -5.05 -0.75
CA VAL A 25 -16.97 -6.15 -1.73
C VAL A 25 -17.88 -7.29 -1.30
N CYS A 26 -18.16 -8.22 -2.20
CA CYS A 26 -18.85 -9.44 -1.88
C CYS A 26 -18.08 -10.27 -0.84
N PHE A 27 -18.77 -11.10 -0.09
CA PHE A 27 -18.17 -11.84 1.04
C PHE A 27 -17.05 -12.81 0.61
N ASP A 28 -17.09 -13.31 -0.59
CA ASP A 28 -16.15 -14.22 -1.22
C ASP A 28 -14.99 -13.51 -1.97
N GLU A 29 -15.05 -12.17 -2.09
CA GLU A 29 -14.05 -11.36 -2.79
C GLU A 29 -13.11 -10.64 -1.83
N ASP A 30 -11.82 -10.61 -2.12
CA ASP A 30 -10.81 -9.82 -1.39
C ASP A 30 -10.54 -8.47 -2.05
N TYR A 31 -10.86 -8.32 -3.32
CA TYR A 31 -10.59 -7.15 -4.13
C TYR A 31 -11.84 -6.74 -4.92
N CYS A 32 -12.08 -5.44 -5.02
CA CYS A 32 -13.12 -4.94 -5.93
C CYS A 32 -12.61 -4.95 -7.38
N GLU A 33 -13.52 -4.76 -8.34
CA GLU A 33 -13.22 -4.75 -9.77
C GLU A 33 -12.10 -3.78 -10.14
N ASP A 34 -12.15 -2.54 -9.62
CA ASP A 34 -11.11 -1.51 -9.84
C ASP A 34 -9.73 -1.89 -9.29
N CYS A 35 -9.67 -2.81 -8.34
CA CYS A 35 -8.43 -3.28 -7.71
C CYS A 35 -7.95 -4.63 -8.25
N SER A 36 -8.66 -5.23 -9.19
CA SER A 36 -8.25 -6.47 -9.86
C SER A 36 -6.96 -6.28 -10.66
N THR A 37 -6.72 -5.06 -11.15
CA THR A 37 -5.50 -4.67 -11.87
C THR A 37 -4.83 -3.50 -11.18
N LEU A 38 -3.69 -3.75 -10.54
CA LEU A 38 -2.94 -2.72 -9.83
C LEU A 38 -1.86 -2.09 -10.72
N PRO A 39 -1.58 -0.79 -10.54
CA PRO A 39 -0.52 -0.09 -11.27
C PRO A 39 0.87 -0.43 -10.71
N VAL A 40 1.31 -1.68 -10.90
CA VAL A 40 2.59 -2.20 -10.40
C VAL A 40 3.76 -1.52 -11.12
N ILE A 41 4.83 -1.23 -10.40
CA ILE A 41 6.09 -0.76 -10.98
C ILE A 41 6.94 -1.97 -11.35
N GLU A 42 6.99 -2.26 -12.64
CA GLU A 42 7.75 -3.38 -13.18
C GLU A 42 9.26 -3.10 -13.23
N LYS A 43 10.06 -4.14 -13.04
CA LYS A 43 11.51 -4.09 -13.23
C LYS A 43 11.87 -3.95 -14.74
N PRO A 44 13.00 -3.29 -15.08
CA PRO A 44 13.96 -2.70 -14.18
C PRO A 44 13.52 -1.33 -13.65
N ILE A 45 13.75 -1.08 -12.35
CA ILE A 45 13.45 0.21 -11.70
C ILE A 45 14.66 1.15 -11.72
N CYS A 46 14.39 2.45 -11.63
CA CYS A 46 15.41 3.46 -11.43
C CYS A 46 15.70 3.62 -9.92
N PRO A 47 16.95 3.40 -9.45
CA PRO A 47 17.25 3.51 -8.02
C PRO A 47 17.08 4.94 -7.47
N LYS A 48 17.17 5.97 -8.31
CA LYS A 48 17.05 7.37 -7.88
C LYS A 48 15.61 7.82 -7.60
N CYS A 49 14.60 7.24 -8.25
CA CYS A 49 13.22 7.70 -8.11
C CYS A 49 12.20 6.56 -7.92
N GLY A 50 12.64 5.30 -8.03
CA GLY A 50 11.79 4.14 -7.82
C GLY A 50 10.83 3.82 -8.98
N CYS A 51 10.73 4.65 -10.02
CA CYS A 51 9.87 4.36 -11.16
C CYS A 51 10.52 3.38 -12.14
N ARG A 52 9.74 2.87 -13.10
CA ARG A 52 10.23 2.05 -14.21
C ARG A 52 11.34 2.78 -14.96
N LYS A 53 12.44 2.09 -15.25
CA LYS A 53 13.64 2.72 -15.84
C LYS A 53 13.36 3.43 -17.18
N ALA A 54 12.45 2.90 -17.98
CA ALA A 54 12.04 3.47 -19.27
C ALA A 54 11.31 4.83 -19.11
N GLU A 55 10.64 5.07 -17.99
CA GLU A 55 9.87 6.29 -17.69
C GLU A 55 10.68 7.29 -16.85
N CYS A 56 11.91 6.93 -16.49
CA CYS A 56 12.74 7.72 -15.60
C CYS A 56 13.27 9.00 -16.24
N VAL A 57 13.02 10.12 -15.60
CA VAL A 57 13.50 11.47 -16.01
C VAL A 57 14.65 12.01 -15.17
N CYS A 58 15.21 11.22 -14.24
CA CYS A 58 16.28 11.66 -13.33
C CYS A 58 17.53 12.18 -14.05
N LYS A 59 17.88 11.60 -15.18
CA LYS A 59 19.02 12.09 -16.00
C LYS A 59 18.80 13.51 -16.50
N LYS A 60 17.57 13.86 -16.89
CA LYS A 60 17.22 15.21 -17.36
C LYS A 60 17.39 16.25 -16.25
N TYR A 61 17.07 15.90 -15.00
CA TYR A 61 17.14 16.83 -13.87
C TYR A 61 18.42 16.71 -13.04
N LYS A 62 19.42 15.94 -13.51
CA LYS A 62 20.74 15.75 -12.83
C LYS A 62 20.59 15.51 -11.32
N ARG A 63 19.58 14.74 -10.92
CA ARG A 63 19.27 14.50 -9.51
C ARG A 63 20.39 13.70 -8.85
N GLU A 64 21.04 14.30 -7.88
CA GLU A 64 21.97 13.64 -6.97
C GLU A 64 21.21 13.14 -5.75
N THR A 65 21.61 11.98 -5.21
CA THR A 65 20.95 11.35 -4.06
C THR A 65 21.99 10.72 -3.16
N GLU A 66 21.82 10.88 -1.86
CA GLU A 66 22.70 10.29 -0.83
C GLU A 66 22.21 8.88 -0.39
N TYR A 67 21.05 8.48 -0.84
CA TYR A 67 20.48 7.16 -0.57
C TYR A 67 20.79 6.17 -1.71
N LYS A 68 20.86 4.88 -1.37
CA LYS A 68 21.21 3.80 -2.30
C LYS A 68 20.09 3.55 -3.33
N ALA A 69 18.85 3.43 -2.89
CA ALA A 69 17.70 3.25 -3.77
C ALA A 69 16.38 3.74 -3.16
N VAL A 70 15.46 4.11 -4.03
CA VAL A 70 14.03 4.24 -3.74
C VAL A 70 13.32 3.04 -4.34
N ILE A 71 12.49 2.38 -3.54
CA ILE A 71 11.70 1.22 -3.97
C ILE A 71 10.24 1.53 -3.67
N ALA A 72 9.39 1.33 -4.67
CA ALA A 72 7.95 1.43 -4.52
C ALA A 72 7.30 0.28 -5.30
N PRO A 73 6.31 -0.43 -4.72
CA PRO A 73 5.63 -1.51 -5.41
C PRO A 73 4.64 -1.01 -6.48
N PHE A 74 4.04 0.17 -6.26
CA PHE A 74 2.98 0.71 -7.12
C PHE A 74 3.21 2.16 -7.49
N TYR A 75 2.67 2.56 -8.64
CA TYR A 75 2.45 3.98 -8.95
C TYR A 75 1.33 4.53 -8.07
N TYR A 76 1.50 5.78 -7.61
CA TYR A 76 0.48 6.50 -6.84
C TYR A 76 -0.62 7.02 -7.78
N LYS A 77 -1.49 6.13 -8.24
CA LYS A 77 -2.61 6.45 -9.13
C LYS A 77 -3.78 5.47 -8.93
N ASN A 78 -4.96 5.81 -9.43
CA ASN A 78 -6.16 4.98 -9.43
C ASN A 78 -6.51 4.42 -8.03
N SER A 79 -6.80 3.12 -7.96
CA SER A 79 -7.16 2.41 -6.73
C SER A 79 -6.11 2.49 -5.63
N VAL A 80 -4.82 2.54 -5.97
CA VAL A 80 -3.74 2.68 -4.98
C VAL A 80 -3.79 4.05 -4.30
N SER A 81 -3.97 5.13 -5.07
CA SER A 81 -4.11 6.48 -4.48
C SER A 81 -5.34 6.57 -3.58
N LYS A 82 -6.47 5.99 -4.00
CA LYS A 82 -7.71 5.91 -3.21
C LYS A 82 -7.48 5.16 -1.88
N GLY A 83 -6.82 4.00 -1.94
CA GLY A 83 -6.53 3.21 -0.75
C GLY A 83 -5.63 3.93 0.25
N ILE A 84 -4.56 4.57 -0.22
CA ILE A 84 -3.66 5.36 0.63
C ILE A 84 -4.39 6.57 1.24
N LEU A 85 -5.28 7.23 0.49
CA LEU A 85 -6.11 8.31 1.04
C LEU A 85 -7.09 7.79 2.08
N ASN A 86 -7.77 6.67 1.83
CA ASN A 86 -8.68 6.05 2.79
C ASN A 86 -7.96 5.62 4.08
N MET A 87 -6.76 5.08 3.96
CA MET A 87 -5.93 4.76 5.13
C MET A 87 -5.58 6.02 5.94
N LYS A 88 -5.28 7.15 5.27
CA LYS A 88 -4.86 8.40 5.93
C LYS A 88 -6.02 9.22 6.48
N MET A 89 -7.11 9.32 5.76
CA MET A 89 -8.18 10.28 6.02
C MET A 89 -9.45 9.64 6.58
N ASN A 90 -9.68 8.35 6.31
CA ASN A 90 -10.90 7.65 6.68
C ASN A 90 -10.65 6.54 7.71
N GLU A 91 -9.56 6.64 8.46
CA GLU A 91 -9.23 5.78 9.60
C GLU A 91 -9.35 4.27 9.28
N MET A 92 -8.81 3.86 8.14
CA MET A 92 -8.78 2.46 7.71
C MET A 92 -7.39 1.84 7.92
N PRO A 93 -6.92 1.64 9.17
CA PRO A 93 -5.55 1.16 9.44
C PRO A 93 -5.26 -0.23 8.86
N ARG A 94 -6.26 -1.09 8.73
CA ARG A 94 -6.12 -2.43 8.15
C ARG A 94 -5.62 -2.46 6.71
N LEU A 95 -5.78 -1.35 5.95
CA LEU A 95 -5.21 -1.26 4.61
C LEU A 95 -3.67 -1.25 4.64
N SER A 96 -3.06 -0.90 5.79
CA SER A 96 -1.61 -0.92 5.96
C SER A 96 -1.00 -2.32 5.83
N GLU A 97 -1.75 -3.39 6.13
CA GLU A 97 -1.28 -4.76 5.96
C GLU A 97 -0.95 -5.05 4.50
N PHE A 98 -1.87 -4.78 3.59
CA PHE A 98 -1.66 -4.96 2.16
C PHE A 98 -0.47 -4.15 1.63
N TYR A 99 -0.39 -2.86 1.99
CA TYR A 99 0.70 -2.00 1.54
C TYR A 99 2.04 -2.38 2.16
N GLY A 100 2.04 -2.81 3.43
CA GLY A 100 3.23 -3.31 4.12
C GLY A 100 3.77 -4.59 3.48
N GLU A 101 2.92 -5.56 3.20
CA GLU A 101 3.27 -6.79 2.49
C GLU A 101 3.86 -6.49 1.10
N ALA A 102 3.24 -5.58 0.35
CA ALA A 102 3.71 -5.18 -0.98
C ALA A 102 5.09 -4.48 -0.93
N VAL A 103 5.31 -3.59 0.05
CA VAL A 103 6.61 -2.93 0.25
C VAL A 103 7.66 -3.97 0.65
N ALA A 104 7.36 -4.86 1.60
CA ALA A 104 8.29 -5.90 2.04
C ALA A 104 8.71 -6.80 0.87
N SER A 105 7.75 -7.25 0.06
CA SER A 105 8.00 -8.07 -1.13
C SER A 105 8.87 -7.33 -2.15
N ALA A 106 8.60 -6.04 -2.41
CA ALA A 106 9.39 -5.22 -3.33
C ALA A 106 10.84 -5.05 -2.83
N VAL A 107 11.03 -4.82 -1.52
CA VAL A 107 12.36 -4.71 -0.89
C VAL A 107 13.11 -6.03 -0.97
N GLN A 108 12.50 -7.15 -0.59
CA GLN A 108 13.10 -8.48 -0.68
C GLN A 108 13.54 -8.80 -2.11
N SER A 109 12.70 -8.53 -3.09
CA SER A 109 13.01 -8.80 -4.50
C SER A 109 14.11 -7.89 -5.07
N HIS A 110 14.42 -6.77 -4.42
CA HIS A 110 15.48 -5.84 -4.83
C HIS A 110 16.81 -6.12 -4.12
N TYR A 111 16.76 -6.56 -2.87
CA TYR A 111 17.90 -6.80 -1.98
C TYR A 111 17.97 -8.28 -1.54
N GLU A 112 17.97 -9.20 -2.50
CA GLU A 112 17.88 -10.65 -2.27
C GLU A 112 18.89 -11.20 -1.24
N THR A 113 20.08 -10.59 -1.15
CA THR A 113 21.18 -11.06 -0.30
C THR A 113 21.66 -10.02 0.72
N GLU A 114 21.06 -8.83 0.76
CA GLU A 114 21.50 -7.78 1.68
C GLU A 114 20.80 -7.92 3.03
N ALA A 115 21.56 -7.81 4.11
CA ALA A 115 21.07 -7.68 5.47
C ALA A 115 20.89 -6.20 5.83
N PHE A 116 19.83 -5.89 6.55
CA PHE A 116 19.58 -4.56 7.09
C PHE A 116 19.79 -4.58 8.60
N ASP A 117 20.58 -3.63 9.11
CA ASP A 117 20.80 -3.49 10.55
C ASP A 117 19.57 -2.88 11.25
N PHE A 118 18.88 -1.96 10.58
CA PHE A 118 17.76 -1.23 11.14
C PHE A 118 16.66 -0.98 10.10
N ILE A 119 15.41 -0.97 10.59
CA ILE A 119 14.25 -0.47 9.87
C ILE A 119 13.71 0.73 10.64
N THR A 120 13.48 1.83 9.96
CA THR A 120 12.90 3.04 10.53
C THR A 120 11.77 3.58 9.66
N PHE A 121 11.00 4.47 10.23
CA PHE A 121 9.88 5.11 9.54
C PHE A 121 9.87 6.61 9.82
N VAL A 122 9.23 7.38 8.94
CA VAL A 122 9.03 8.83 9.14
C VAL A 122 8.07 9.04 10.32
N PRO A 123 8.51 9.71 11.40
CA PRO A 123 7.66 9.96 12.54
C PRO A 123 6.52 10.93 12.18
N MET A 124 5.39 10.75 12.84
CA MET A 124 4.24 11.63 12.72
C MET A 124 4.24 12.65 13.85
N ARG A 125 3.69 13.84 13.60
CA ARG A 125 3.47 14.82 14.68
C ARG A 125 2.52 14.26 15.73
N ARG A 126 2.70 14.64 17.00
CA ARG A 126 1.85 14.13 18.09
C ARG A 126 0.38 14.52 17.92
N SER A 127 0.09 15.73 17.42
CA SER A 127 -1.26 16.17 17.07
C SER A 127 -1.90 15.24 16.05
N ASP A 128 -1.19 14.98 14.93
CA ASP A 128 -1.69 14.16 13.83
C ASP A 128 -1.87 12.69 14.26
N LEU A 129 -1.02 12.21 15.17
CA LEU A 129 -1.15 10.87 15.75
C LEU A 129 -2.37 10.79 16.69
N ALA A 130 -2.65 11.83 17.46
CA ALA A 130 -3.84 11.89 18.31
C ALA A 130 -5.13 11.90 17.48
N ASP A 131 -5.13 12.65 16.38
CA ASP A 131 -6.29 12.76 15.49
C ASP A 131 -6.53 11.47 14.69
N ARG A 132 -5.47 10.79 14.24
CA ARG A 132 -5.56 9.58 13.37
C ARG A 132 -5.51 8.26 14.13
N GLY A 133 -5.05 8.25 15.37
CA GLY A 133 -4.90 7.07 16.20
C GLY A 133 -3.71 6.17 15.84
N PHE A 134 -3.07 6.33 14.67
CA PHE A 134 -1.93 5.49 14.22
C PHE A 134 -1.03 6.22 13.22
N ASN A 135 0.22 5.76 13.11
CA ASN A 135 1.15 6.18 12.06
C ASN A 135 1.15 5.13 10.95
N GLN A 136 0.67 5.51 9.78
CA GLN A 136 0.60 4.61 8.60
C GLN A 136 1.97 4.18 8.05
N ALA A 137 3.06 4.89 8.37
CA ALA A 137 4.41 4.52 7.96
C ALA A 137 4.98 3.39 8.79
#